data_ee884b98648dc517c01fd68c17a1a45d
#
_entry.id   ee884b98648dc517c01fd68c17a1a45d
#
_cell.length_a   1.000
_cell.length_b   1.000
_cell.length_c   1.000
_cell.angle_alpha   90.00
_cell.angle_beta   90.00
_cell.angle_gamma   90.00
#
_symmetry.space_group_name_H-M   'P 1'
#
loop_
_entity.id
_entity.type
_entity.pdbx_description
1 polymer ?
#
loop_
_entity_poly.entity_id
_entity_poly.type
_entity_poly.pdbx_seq_one_letter_code
_entity_poly.pdbx_strand_id
1 'polypeptide(L)'
;MCKTLAALTLVLVATLVPVAGSGAAGGSSRIDVLEVENFATDRFVDRDHDQHPDAGDVLMGTSDLYWWAGGKRGARAGRLEVICTLAGEDAGHCQATAFLPAGSIQLQGYVNFASAVPRVAIVGGTGRYEGARGTFSSRHIGGEASGKSADTFSLLP
;
A
#
# COMPACT_ATOMS: atom_id res chain seq x y z
N MET A 1 -36.41 -65.03 36.27
CA MET A 1 -36.14 -63.55 36.19
C MET A 1 -34.91 -63.36 35.35
N CYS A 2 -35.12 -63.16 34.08
CA CYS A 2 -34.04 -63.02 33.09
C CYS A 2 -34.02 -61.54 32.64
N LYS A 3 -32.90 -60.79 32.97
CA LYS A 3 -32.70 -59.42 32.56
C LYS A 3 -31.84 -59.41 31.30
N THR A 4 -32.49 -59.10 30.18
CA THR A 4 -31.83 -58.84 28.89
C THR A 4 -31.14 -57.49 28.89
N LEU A 5 -29.79 -57.48 28.71
CA LEU A 5 -29.00 -56.29 28.46
C LEU A 5 -29.07 -55.99 26.93
N ALA A 6 -29.67 -54.89 26.58
CA ALA A 6 -29.58 -54.34 25.21
C ALA A 6 -28.25 -53.59 25.04
N ALA A 7 -27.41 -54.07 24.15
CA ALA A 7 -26.19 -53.41 23.75
C ALA A 7 -26.53 -52.30 22.71
N LEU A 8 -26.27 -51.04 23.08
CA LEU A 8 -26.44 -49.87 22.20
C LEU A 8 -25.14 -49.69 21.40
N THR A 9 -25.20 -50.08 20.13
CA THR A 9 -24.07 -49.88 19.22
C THR A 9 -24.11 -48.43 18.69
N LEU A 10 -23.16 -47.61 19.17
CA LEU A 10 -23.00 -46.25 18.70
C LEU A 10 -22.25 -46.28 17.36
N VAL A 11 -22.92 -46.04 16.23
CA VAL A 11 -22.30 -45.91 14.94
C VAL A 11 -21.79 -44.46 14.78
N LEU A 12 -20.48 -44.29 14.88
CA LEU A 12 -19.82 -43.00 14.62
C LEU A 12 -19.73 -42.80 13.10
N VAL A 13 -20.62 -42.01 12.55
CA VAL A 13 -20.55 -41.58 11.14
C VAL A 13 -19.56 -40.42 11.07
N ALA A 14 -18.32 -40.70 10.68
CA ALA A 14 -17.33 -39.67 10.37
C ALA A 14 -17.71 -38.99 9.03
N THR A 15 -18.34 -37.83 9.10
CA THR A 15 -18.55 -36.98 7.92
C THR A 15 -17.21 -36.34 7.55
N LEU A 16 -16.58 -36.86 6.52
CA LEU A 16 -15.49 -36.19 5.82
C LEU A 16 -16.04 -34.91 5.16
N VAL A 17 -15.81 -33.76 5.81
CA VAL A 17 -16.05 -32.47 5.19
C VAL A 17 -14.90 -32.26 4.17
N PRO A 18 -15.17 -32.17 2.87
CA PRO A 18 -14.14 -31.81 1.91
C PRO A 18 -13.69 -30.39 2.26
N VAL A 19 -12.44 -30.22 2.68
CA VAL A 19 -11.80 -28.91 2.70
C VAL A 19 -11.66 -28.50 1.23
N ALA A 20 -12.62 -27.72 0.75
CA ALA A 20 -12.49 -27.04 -0.52
C ALA A 20 -11.29 -26.10 -0.37
N GLY A 21 -10.14 -26.53 -0.85
CA GLY A 21 -8.98 -25.68 -1.08
C GLY A 21 -9.46 -24.56 -2.02
N SER A 22 -9.70 -23.38 -1.47
CA SER A 22 -9.91 -22.17 -2.24
C SER A 22 -8.57 -21.88 -2.92
N GLY A 23 -8.34 -22.51 -4.06
CA GLY A 23 -7.35 -22.07 -5.04
C GLY A 23 -7.77 -20.65 -5.42
N ALA A 24 -7.22 -19.65 -4.75
CA ALA A 24 -7.33 -18.29 -5.20
C ALA A 24 -6.78 -18.26 -6.62
N ALA A 25 -7.65 -18.12 -7.59
CA ALA A 25 -7.25 -17.74 -8.94
C ALA A 25 -6.42 -16.45 -8.76
N GLY A 26 -5.12 -16.51 -9.01
CA GLY A 26 -4.18 -15.43 -8.82
C GLY A 26 -4.48 -14.28 -9.78
N GLY A 27 -5.50 -13.49 -9.44
CA GLY A 27 -5.80 -12.24 -10.13
C GLY A 27 -5.01 -11.11 -9.47
N SER A 28 -4.32 -10.30 -10.27
CA SER A 28 -3.75 -9.05 -9.79
C SER A 28 -4.84 -8.21 -9.14
N SER A 29 -4.60 -7.65 -7.95
CA SER A 29 -5.53 -6.74 -7.30
C SER A 29 -5.06 -5.30 -7.46
N ARG A 30 -6.02 -4.39 -7.61
CA ARG A 30 -5.77 -2.96 -7.79
C ARG A 30 -6.45 -2.18 -6.68
N ILE A 31 -5.74 -1.20 -6.12
CA ILE A 31 -6.25 -0.27 -5.13
C ILE A 31 -6.00 1.14 -5.68
N ASP A 32 -7.06 1.92 -5.84
CA ASP A 32 -6.98 3.31 -6.27
C ASP A 32 -7.31 4.24 -5.10
N VAL A 33 -6.44 5.22 -4.85
CA VAL A 33 -6.64 6.25 -3.84
C VAL A 33 -6.37 7.65 -4.41
N LEU A 34 -7.00 8.65 -3.83
CA LEU A 34 -6.61 10.04 -3.97
C LEU A 34 -5.66 10.37 -2.81
N GLU A 35 -4.46 10.71 -3.11
CA GLU A 35 -3.50 11.30 -2.19
C GLU A 35 -3.73 12.81 -2.08
N VAL A 36 -3.70 13.33 -0.86
CA VAL A 36 -3.74 14.77 -0.56
C VAL A 36 -2.57 15.06 0.37
N GLU A 37 -1.57 15.75 -0.15
CA GLU A 37 -0.34 16.11 0.54
C GLU A 37 -0.63 17.04 1.72
N ASN A 38 0.07 16.81 2.83
CA ASN A 38 0.00 17.65 4.00
C ASN A 38 1.26 18.51 4.10
N PHE A 39 1.29 19.63 3.39
CA PHE A 39 2.43 20.55 3.35
C PHE A 39 2.93 21.02 4.73
N ALA A 40 2.09 20.94 5.77
CA ALA A 40 2.51 21.28 7.12
C ALA A 40 3.48 20.27 7.73
N THR A 41 3.54 19.06 7.19
CA THR A 41 4.44 17.98 7.65
C THR A 41 5.69 17.84 6.80
N ASP A 42 5.75 18.53 5.67
CA ASP A 42 6.89 18.45 4.76
C ASP A 42 8.12 19.01 5.44
N ARG A 43 9.22 18.30 5.29
CA ARG A 43 10.53 18.66 5.82
C ARG A 43 11.58 18.44 4.75
N PHE A 44 12.36 19.46 4.54
CA PHE A 44 13.59 19.41 3.78
C PHE A 44 14.76 19.48 4.77
N VAL A 45 15.66 18.52 4.70
CA VAL A 45 16.89 18.48 5.49
C VAL A 45 18.04 18.70 4.52
N ASP A 46 18.49 19.92 4.47
CA ASP A 46 19.66 20.39 3.75
C ASP A 46 20.91 19.97 4.56
N ARG A 47 21.69 19.05 4.03
CA ARG A 47 22.80 18.41 4.75
C ARG A 47 24.12 19.19 4.65
N ASP A 48 24.32 19.91 3.59
CA ASP A 48 25.53 20.73 3.38
C ASP A 48 25.30 22.22 3.61
N HIS A 49 24.05 22.63 3.88
CA HIS A 49 23.63 23.99 4.24
C HIS A 49 23.79 25.00 3.10
N ASP A 50 23.68 24.56 1.87
CA ASP A 50 23.78 25.44 0.69
C ASP A 50 22.43 26.03 0.25
N GLN A 51 21.32 25.58 0.85
CA GLN A 51 19.93 25.98 0.61
C GLN A 51 19.37 25.56 -0.76
N HIS A 52 20.01 24.60 -1.42
CA HIS A 52 19.55 24.02 -2.68
C HIS A 52 19.30 22.51 -2.51
N PRO A 53 18.22 21.97 -3.10
CA PRO A 53 18.01 20.53 -3.10
C PRO A 53 19.05 19.83 -3.97
N ASP A 54 19.89 19.00 -3.39
CA ASP A 54 20.91 18.26 -4.13
C ASP A 54 21.17 16.85 -3.59
N ALA A 55 22.24 16.20 -4.08
CA ALA A 55 22.56 14.84 -3.73
C ALA A 55 22.98 14.70 -2.26
N GLY A 56 22.26 13.91 -1.51
CA GLY A 56 22.49 13.63 -0.09
C GLY A 56 21.45 14.27 0.82
N ASP A 57 20.69 15.24 0.35
CA ASP A 57 19.60 15.86 1.10
C ASP A 57 18.42 14.93 1.31
N VAL A 58 17.56 15.27 2.24
CA VAL A 58 16.42 14.43 2.58
C VAL A 58 15.12 15.23 2.53
N LEU A 59 14.16 14.69 1.78
CA LEU A 59 12.75 15.12 1.80
C LEU A 59 11.92 14.14 2.62
N MET A 60 11.02 14.65 3.45
CA MET A 60 10.07 13.87 4.21
C MET A 60 8.71 14.54 4.16
N GLY A 61 7.65 13.74 4.12
CA GLY A 61 6.30 14.27 4.15
C GLY A 61 5.27 13.21 4.51
N THR A 62 4.05 13.69 4.73
CA THR A 62 2.88 12.83 4.92
C THR A 62 1.73 13.31 4.06
N SER A 63 0.89 12.37 3.65
CA SER A 63 -0.32 12.65 2.88
C SER A 63 -1.50 11.90 3.45
N ASP A 64 -2.70 12.47 3.35
CA ASP A 64 -3.94 11.77 3.58
C ASP A 64 -4.37 10.99 2.34
N LEU A 65 -4.80 9.75 2.53
CA LEU A 65 -5.34 8.90 1.48
C LEU A 65 -6.86 8.80 1.58
N TYR A 66 -7.52 8.89 0.43
CA TYR A 66 -8.98 8.73 0.30
C TYR A 66 -9.26 7.70 -0.79
N TRP A 67 -10.28 6.86 -0.62
CA TRP A 67 -10.72 5.98 -1.69
C TRP A 67 -11.03 6.79 -2.95
N TRP A 68 -10.58 6.28 -4.10
CA TRP A 68 -10.75 6.96 -5.38
C TRP A 68 -11.45 6.06 -6.38
N ALA A 69 -12.64 6.45 -6.85
CA ALA A 69 -13.40 5.69 -7.82
C ALA A 69 -14.09 6.61 -8.82
N GLY A 70 -13.90 6.36 -10.11
CA GLY A 70 -14.56 7.12 -11.17
C GLY A 70 -14.28 8.63 -11.14
N GLY A 71 -13.07 9.03 -10.72
CA GLY A 71 -12.71 10.44 -10.61
C GLY A 71 -13.31 11.16 -9.39
N LYS A 72 -13.85 10.43 -8.42
CA LYS A 72 -14.48 11.01 -7.22
C LYS A 72 -13.79 10.55 -5.94
N ARG A 73 -13.59 11.51 -5.02
CA ARG A 73 -13.08 11.28 -3.68
C ARG A 73 -14.15 10.61 -2.82
N GLY A 74 -13.80 9.47 -2.21
CA GLY A 74 -14.60 8.78 -1.21
C GLY A 74 -14.20 9.10 0.23
N ALA A 75 -14.49 8.17 1.14
CA ALA A 75 -14.08 8.25 2.54
C ALA A 75 -12.56 8.19 2.68
N ARG A 76 -12.04 8.64 3.84
CA ARG A 76 -10.62 8.54 4.18
C ARG A 76 -10.21 7.07 4.20
N ALA A 77 -9.17 6.74 3.44
CA ALA A 77 -8.61 5.39 3.32
C ALA A 77 -7.40 5.18 4.25
N GLY A 78 -6.73 6.27 4.65
CA GLY A 78 -5.53 6.15 5.48
C GLY A 78 -4.58 7.32 5.33
N ARG A 79 -3.27 7.03 5.40
CA ARG A 79 -2.21 8.01 5.19
C ARG A 79 -1.02 7.36 4.49
N LEU A 80 -0.22 8.19 3.83
CA LEU A 80 1.09 7.85 3.28
C LEU A 80 2.15 8.60 4.07
N GLU A 81 3.25 7.94 4.41
CA GLU A 81 4.46 8.56 4.95
C GLU A 81 5.59 8.28 3.98
N VAL A 82 6.36 9.29 3.62
CA VAL A 82 7.45 9.19 2.65
C VAL A 82 8.74 9.82 3.18
N ILE A 83 9.85 9.19 2.83
CA ILE A 83 11.19 9.75 2.98
C ILE A 83 11.97 9.48 1.69
N CYS A 84 12.64 10.52 1.17
CA CYS A 84 13.48 10.42 -0.01
C CYS A 84 14.87 10.98 0.30
N THR A 85 15.92 10.22 -0.03
CA THR A 85 17.29 10.76 -0.09
C THR A 85 17.53 11.19 -1.53
N LEU A 86 17.84 12.46 -1.73
CA LEU A 86 18.06 13.03 -3.05
C LEU A 86 19.33 12.47 -3.69
N ALA A 87 19.27 12.23 -4.99
CA ALA A 87 20.42 11.87 -5.83
C ALA A 87 20.81 13.02 -6.78
N GLY A 88 20.13 14.15 -6.62
CA GLY A 88 20.24 15.39 -7.37
C GLY A 88 18.97 16.19 -7.19
N GLU A 89 18.86 17.33 -7.86
CA GLU A 89 17.73 18.28 -7.74
C GLU A 89 16.36 17.62 -8.06
N ASP A 90 16.29 16.80 -9.08
CA ASP A 90 15.03 16.27 -9.63
C ASP A 90 14.79 14.79 -9.35
N ALA A 91 15.60 14.13 -8.52
CA ALA A 91 15.46 12.70 -8.32
C ALA A 91 16.01 12.21 -6.98
N GLY A 92 15.51 11.07 -6.51
CA GLY A 92 15.97 10.48 -5.27
C GLY A 92 15.55 9.03 -5.08
N HIS A 93 16.15 8.40 -4.09
CA HIS A 93 15.72 7.11 -3.57
C HIS A 93 14.68 7.31 -2.49
N CYS A 94 13.47 6.88 -2.76
CA CYS A 94 12.33 7.05 -1.86
C CYS A 94 11.90 5.72 -1.23
N GLN A 95 11.51 5.81 0.03
CA GLN A 95 10.79 4.79 0.76
C GLN A 95 9.48 5.40 1.27
N ALA A 96 8.39 4.65 1.15
CA ALA A 96 7.12 5.11 1.68
C ALA A 96 6.32 3.96 2.28
N THR A 97 5.40 4.31 3.20
CA THR A 97 4.46 3.36 3.78
C THR A 97 3.05 3.93 3.69
N ALA A 98 2.18 3.24 2.97
CA ALA A 98 0.75 3.51 2.96
C ALA A 98 0.08 2.71 4.09
N PHE A 99 -0.49 3.40 5.07
CA PHE A 99 -1.29 2.82 6.15
C PHE A 99 -2.75 2.82 5.75
N LEU A 100 -3.29 1.64 5.47
CA LEU A 100 -4.67 1.41 5.04
C LEU A 100 -5.45 0.62 6.11
N PRO A 101 -6.80 0.59 6.10
CA PRO A 101 -7.58 -0.07 7.15
C PRO A 101 -7.27 -1.56 7.32
N ALA A 102 -6.84 -2.24 6.27
CA ALA A 102 -6.56 -3.68 6.28
C ALA A 102 -5.08 -4.04 6.53
N GLY A 103 -4.21 -3.05 6.74
CA GLY A 103 -2.77 -3.22 6.93
C GLY A 103 -1.96 -2.12 6.26
N SER A 104 -0.65 -2.32 6.12
CA SER A 104 0.23 -1.38 5.44
C SER A 104 0.82 -1.96 4.16
N ILE A 105 1.15 -1.07 3.20
CA ILE A 105 1.89 -1.40 1.98
C ILE A 105 3.18 -0.60 1.98
N GLN A 106 4.31 -1.27 1.75
CA GLN A 106 5.63 -0.67 1.71
C GLN A 106 6.08 -0.46 0.26
N LEU A 107 6.61 0.72 -0.02
CA LEU A 107 7.05 1.18 -1.31
C LEU A 107 8.54 1.51 -1.27
N GLN A 108 9.25 1.23 -2.35
CA GLN A 108 10.64 1.62 -2.47
C GLN A 108 11.03 1.77 -3.95
N GLY A 109 11.83 2.79 -4.25
CA GLY A 109 12.37 2.95 -5.59
C GLY A 109 13.09 4.26 -5.80
N TYR A 110 13.70 4.36 -6.96
CA TYR A 110 14.23 5.61 -7.48
C TYR A 110 13.09 6.39 -8.15
N VAL A 111 12.90 7.63 -7.76
CA VAL A 111 11.86 8.52 -8.27
C VAL A 111 12.51 9.65 -9.01
N ASN A 112 12.10 9.87 -10.25
CA ASN A 112 12.33 11.13 -10.96
C ASN A 112 11.11 12.02 -10.72
N PHE A 113 11.28 13.11 -9.99
CA PHE A 113 10.21 14.02 -9.60
C PHE A 113 9.62 14.80 -10.79
N ALA A 114 10.39 14.97 -11.87
CA ALA A 114 9.90 15.55 -13.10
C ALA A 114 9.03 14.58 -13.95
N SER A 115 8.91 13.32 -13.54
CA SER A 115 8.08 12.34 -14.24
C SER A 115 6.59 12.62 -14.05
N ALA A 116 5.82 12.70 -15.12
CA ALA A 116 4.37 12.87 -15.06
C ALA A 116 3.64 11.71 -14.35
N VAL A 117 4.24 10.52 -14.33
CA VAL A 117 3.72 9.32 -13.66
C VAL A 117 4.88 8.53 -13.07
N PRO A 118 5.43 8.95 -11.91
CA PRO A 118 6.47 8.18 -11.24
C PRO A 118 5.95 6.80 -10.84
N ARG A 119 6.86 5.81 -10.86
CA ARG A 119 6.55 4.43 -10.49
C ARG A 119 7.62 3.90 -9.56
N VAL A 120 7.19 3.18 -8.52
CA VAL A 120 8.07 2.50 -7.58
C VAL A 120 7.57 1.09 -7.31
N ALA A 121 8.47 0.24 -6.80
CA ALA A 121 8.12 -1.13 -6.42
C ALA A 121 7.30 -1.14 -5.13
N ILE A 122 6.31 -2.04 -5.06
CA ILE A 122 5.73 -2.51 -3.82
C ILE A 122 6.63 -3.65 -3.34
N VAL A 123 7.24 -3.46 -2.17
CA VAL A 123 8.29 -4.38 -1.66
C VAL A 123 7.83 -5.21 -0.47
N GLY A 124 6.66 -4.93 0.08
CA GLY A 124 6.11 -5.65 1.21
C GLY A 124 4.82 -5.03 1.72
N GLY A 125 4.37 -5.54 2.86
CA GLY A 125 3.21 -5.04 3.58
C GLY A 125 2.93 -5.82 4.84
N THR A 126 1.90 -5.42 5.57
CA THR A 126 1.41 -6.08 6.80
C THR A 126 -0.08 -6.33 6.73
N GLY A 127 -0.61 -7.16 7.63
CA GLY A 127 -2.04 -7.48 7.67
C GLY A 127 -2.47 -8.17 6.37
N ARG A 128 -3.54 -7.68 5.75
CA ARG A 128 -4.02 -8.25 4.47
C ARG A 128 -3.01 -8.13 3.33
N TYR A 129 -2.02 -7.26 3.47
CA TYR A 129 -0.99 -7.00 2.46
C TYR A 129 0.34 -7.68 2.77
N GLU A 130 0.37 -8.64 3.70
CA GLU A 130 1.56 -9.41 4.02
C GLU A 130 2.12 -10.08 2.75
N GLY A 131 3.42 -9.91 2.53
CA GLY A 131 4.09 -10.41 1.34
C GLY A 131 3.77 -9.69 0.03
N ALA A 132 3.02 -8.56 0.07
CA ALA A 132 2.65 -7.82 -1.13
C ALA A 132 3.85 -7.50 -2.02
N ARG A 133 3.64 -7.62 -3.33
CA ARG A 133 4.57 -7.26 -4.41
C ARG A 133 3.79 -6.58 -5.51
N GLY A 134 4.47 -5.76 -6.31
CA GLY A 134 3.81 -5.10 -7.42
C GLY A 134 4.41 -3.75 -7.75
N THR A 135 3.57 -2.85 -8.26
CA THR A 135 3.96 -1.51 -8.66
C THR A 135 2.98 -0.48 -8.09
N PHE A 136 3.52 0.56 -7.51
CA PHE A 136 2.81 1.80 -7.22
C PHE A 136 3.06 2.80 -8.34
N SER A 137 2.04 3.57 -8.70
CA SER A 137 2.16 4.71 -9.61
C SER A 137 1.32 5.87 -9.10
N SER A 138 1.86 7.07 -9.24
CA SER A 138 1.20 8.33 -8.85
C SER A 138 1.04 9.24 -10.05
N ARG A 139 -0.04 10.01 -10.10
CA ARG A 139 -0.28 10.99 -11.15
C ARG A 139 -0.94 12.23 -10.56
N HIS A 140 -0.29 13.38 -10.70
CA HIS A 140 -0.82 14.66 -10.23
C HIS A 140 -2.19 14.98 -10.84
N ILE A 141 -3.07 15.55 -10.02
CA ILE A 141 -4.41 16.02 -10.42
C ILE A 141 -4.50 17.52 -10.14
N GLY A 142 -4.91 18.31 -11.15
CA GLY A 142 -5.08 19.76 -11.01
C GLY A 142 -3.78 20.56 -11.00
N GLY A 143 -2.67 19.95 -11.49
CA GLY A 143 -1.33 20.53 -11.51
C GLY A 143 -0.56 20.26 -10.20
N GLU A 144 0.76 20.43 -10.25
CA GLU A 144 1.69 20.11 -9.14
C GLU A 144 1.36 20.88 -7.85
N ALA A 145 1.06 22.15 -7.96
CA ALA A 145 0.72 23.01 -6.81
C ALA A 145 -0.57 22.61 -6.08
N SER A 146 -1.35 21.66 -6.62
CA SER A 146 -2.59 21.20 -5.96
C SER A 146 -2.33 20.31 -4.74
N GLY A 147 -1.14 19.70 -4.63
CA GLY A 147 -0.82 18.67 -3.65
C GLY A 147 -1.73 17.45 -3.74
N LYS A 148 -2.27 17.14 -4.92
CA LYS A 148 -3.19 16.02 -5.12
C LYS A 148 -2.69 15.07 -6.20
N SER A 149 -2.77 13.78 -5.92
CA SER A 149 -2.43 12.73 -6.87
C SER A 149 -3.47 11.61 -6.90
N ALA A 150 -3.67 11.05 -8.07
CA ALA A 150 -4.40 9.79 -8.24
C ALA A 150 -3.38 8.66 -8.23
N ASP A 151 -3.43 7.85 -7.20
CA ASP A 151 -2.48 6.80 -6.94
C ASP A 151 -3.07 5.43 -7.17
N THR A 152 -2.27 4.54 -7.72
CA THR A 152 -2.65 3.15 -7.98
C THR A 152 -1.62 2.20 -7.40
N PHE A 153 -2.06 1.30 -6.53
CA PHE A 153 -1.30 0.12 -6.10
C PHE A 153 -1.75 -1.07 -6.94
N SER A 154 -0.88 -1.56 -7.80
CA SER A 154 -1.10 -2.76 -8.62
C SER A 154 -0.38 -3.93 -7.96
N LEU A 155 -1.12 -4.78 -7.24
CA LEU A 155 -0.59 -5.92 -6.52
C LEU A 155 -0.53 -7.15 -7.43
N LEU A 156 0.59 -7.86 -7.39
CA LEU A 156 0.76 -9.15 -8.02
C LEU A 156 0.05 -10.24 -7.21
N PRO A 157 -0.35 -11.33 -7.85
CA PRO A 157 -0.95 -12.48 -7.17
C PRO A 157 0.03 -13.18 -6.25
#